data_cbdf96f8f2607dc89b2ba7df8730d126
#
_entry.id   cbdf96f8f2607dc89b2ba7df8730d126
#
_cell.length_a   1.000
_cell.length_b   1.000
_cell.length_c   1.000
_cell.angle_alpha   90.00
_cell.angle_beta   90.00
_cell.angle_gamma   90.00
#
_symmetry.space_group_name_H-M   'P 1'
#
loop_
_entity.id
_entity.type
_entity.pdbx_description
1 polymer ?
#
loop_
_entity_poly.entity_id
_entity_poly.type
_entity_poly.pdbx_seq_one_letter_code
_entity_poly.pdbx_strand_id
1 'polypeptide(L)'
;MSVIETMIDIPAEHEQNVCGQFDAYLKKIERTLHVTMIARDGEIKIIGPEKAVSRARSVFNNLIQLSMRQNAITEQNVDYALSLSFTEEDGQILEIDKDIICRTITGKPVKPKTLGQKHYVDAIRKKMIVFGIGPAGTGKTYLAMAMAIQAFKNGEVGRIILTRPAIEAGEKLGFLPGDLQSKIDPYLRPLYDALYQIMGAESYLHNSEKGLIEVAPLAYMRGRTLDNAYIILDEAQNTTPAQMKMFLTRIGFGSKVIITGDQTQKDLPSGAVSGLDTALKVLKRIDDIGFCYLTSSDVVRHPLVQKIVQAYDDYEKKAEPKKRTPRDKGR
;
A
#
# COMPACT_ATOMS: atom_id res chain seq x y z
N MET A 1 -28.68 8.12 27.02
CA MET A 1 -27.36 7.48 26.94
C MET A 1 -26.58 7.95 28.17
N SER A 2 -26.00 7.03 28.94
CA SER A 2 -25.20 7.37 30.10
C SER A 2 -23.92 8.06 29.62
N VAL A 3 -23.64 9.23 30.18
CA VAL A 3 -22.35 9.92 30.01
C VAL A 3 -21.44 9.39 31.10
N ILE A 4 -20.27 8.92 30.69
CA ILE A 4 -19.21 8.44 31.58
C ILE A 4 -17.98 9.30 31.47
N GLU A 5 -17.09 9.23 32.45
CA GLU A 5 -15.76 9.82 32.38
C GLU A 5 -14.69 8.75 32.61
N THR A 6 -13.54 8.94 32.02
CA THR A 6 -12.35 8.12 32.25
C THR A 6 -11.11 9.00 32.20
N MET A 7 -10.06 8.57 32.89
CA MET A 7 -8.75 9.21 32.86
C MET A 7 -7.73 8.29 32.22
N ILE A 8 -6.77 8.88 31.53
CA ILE A 8 -5.62 8.20 30.91
C ILE A 8 -4.37 8.96 31.31
N ASP A 9 -3.41 8.27 31.88
CA ASP A 9 -2.10 8.82 32.19
C ASP A 9 -1.21 8.84 30.94
N ILE A 10 -0.57 9.98 30.68
CA ILE A 10 0.44 10.10 29.62
C ILE A 10 1.77 10.50 30.27
N PRO A 11 2.84 9.71 30.09
CA PRO A 11 4.15 10.13 30.56
C PRO A 11 4.55 11.48 29.94
N ALA A 12 5.02 12.42 30.73
CA ALA A 12 5.27 13.81 30.30
C ALA A 12 6.17 13.90 29.06
N GLU A 13 7.14 13.00 28.92
CA GLU A 13 8.03 12.90 27.75
C GLU A 13 7.31 12.52 26.45
N HIS A 14 6.13 11.93 26.51
CA HIS A 14 5.32 11.48 25.37
C HIS A 14 4.13 12.38 25.08
N GLU A 15 3.78 13.31 25.97
CA GLU A 15 2.57 14.13 25.86
C GLU A 15 2.52 14.92 24.56
N GLN A 16 3.58 15.66 24.24
CA GLN A 16 3.64 16.45 23.02
C GLN A 16 3.55 15.58 21.74
N ASN A 17 4.17 14.40 21.76
CA ASN A 17 4.14 13.49 20.63
C ASN A 17 2.74 12.89 20.42
N VAL A 18 2.01 12.57 21.50
CA VAL A 18 0.69 11.93 21.47
C VAL A 18 -0.43 12.93 21.22
N CYS A 19 -0.38 14.11 21.86
CA CYS A 19 -1.40 15.17 21.71
C CYS A 19 -1.19 15.99 20.43
N GLY A 20 0.05 16.00 19.88
CA GLY A 20 0.44 16.80 18.73
C GLY A 20 0.67 18.26 19.07
N GLN A 21 1.25 19.02 18.13
CA GLN A 21 1.44 20.46 18.32
C GLN A 21 0.10 21.17 18.53
N PHE A 22 0.03 22.00 19.58
CA PHE A 22 -1.19 22.71 19.96
C PHE A 22 -2.42 21.81 20.17
N ASP A 23 -2.21 20.59 20.66
CA ASP A 23 -3.25 19.57 20.86
C ASP A 23 -4.02 19.19 19.59
N ALA A 24 -3.35 19.27 18.42
CA ALA A 24 -4.00 19.02 17.14
C ALA A 24 -4.60 17.61 17.05
N TYR A 25 -3.89 16.61 17.57
CA TYR A 25 -4.36 15.22 17.54
C TYR A 25 -5.47 14.98 18.56
N LEU A 26 -5.34 15.55 19.77
CA LEU A 26 -6.37 15.49 20.79
C LEU A 26 -7.69 16.08 20.27
N LYS A 27 -7.65 17.31 19.70
CA LYS A 27 -8.81 17.97 19.10
C LYS A 27 -9.43 17.20 17.94
N LYS A 28 -8.59 16.52 17.14
CA LYS A 28 -9.06 15.66 16.05
C LYS A 28 -9.83 14.45 16.56
N ILE A 29 -9.30 13.77 17.57
CA ILE A 29 -9.93 12.61 18.20
C ILE A 29 -11.25 13.03 18.87
N GLU A 30 -11.25 14.13 19.63
CA GLU A 30 -12.42 14.72 20.26
C GLU A 30 -13.57 14.95 19.27
N ARG A 31 -13.28 15.63 18.15
CA ARG A 31 -14.26 15.90 17.09
C ARG A 31 -14.78 14.65 16.42
N THR A 32 -13.90 13.68 16.13
CA THR A 32 -14.26 12.48 15.37
C THR A 32 -15.11 11.51 16.20
N LEU A 33 -14.82 11.39 17.49
CA LEU A 33 -15.53 10.48 18.39
C LEU A 33 -16.67 11.16 19.18
N HIS A 34 -16.84 12.49 19.01
CA HIS A 34 -17.85 13.28 19.72
C HIS A 34 -17.76 13.11 21.25
N VAL A 35 -16.56 13.23 21.78
CA VAL A 35 -16.26 13.24 23.22
C VAL A 35 -15.66 14.59 23.60
N THR A 36 -15.68 14.94 24.90
CA THR A 36 -14.96 16.09 25.43
C THR A 36 -13.66 15.62 26.07
N MET A 37 -12.56 16.27 25.74
CA MET A 37 -11.22 15.90 26.21
C MET A 37 -10.53 17.07 26.88
N ILE A 38 -9.94 16.84 28.04
CA ILE A 38 -9.21 17.83 28.82
C ILE A 38 -7.85 17.21 29.18
N ALA A 39 -6.78 17.75 28.58
CA ALA A 39 -5.42 17.36 28.92
C ALA A 39 -4.88 18.31 29.99
N ARG A 40 -4.41 17.79 31.11
CA ARG A 40 -3.83 18.56 32.19
C ARG A 40 -2.91 17.70 33.05
N ASP A 41 -1.73 18.24 33.37
CA ASP A 41 -0.77 17.66 34.33
C ASP A 41 -0.37 16.19 34.00
N GLY A 42 -0.25 15.82 32.70
CA GLY A 42 0.09 14.45 32.26
C GLY A 42 -1.11 13.49 32.23
N GLU A 43 -2.33 13.98 32.45
CA GLU A 43 -3.55 13.19 32.38
C GLU A 43 -4.49 13.71 31.28
N ILE A 44 -5.19 12.81 30.60
CA ILE A 44 -6.30 13.16 29.72
C ILE A 44 -7.59 12.64 30.33
N LYS A 45 -8.47 13.56 30.65
CA LYS A 45 -9.85 13.28 31.06
C LYS A 45 -10.73 13.23 29.81
N ILE A 46 -11.46 12.12 29.63
CA ILE A 46 -12.37 11.88 28.50
C ILE A 46 -13.78 11.76 29.02
N ILE A 47 -14.71 12.55 28.49
CA ILE A 47 -16.11 12.60 28.90
C ILE A 47 -17.01 12.41 27.70
N GLY A 48 -17.99 11.52 27.77
CA GLY A 48 -18.93 11.28 26.69
C GLY A 48 -19.74 10.00 26.80
N PRO A 49 -20.43 9.58 25.72
CA PRO A 49 -21.12 8.31 25.68
C PRO A 49 -20.14 7.13 25.86
N GLU A 50 -20.54 6.11 26.61
CA GLU A 50 -19.69 4.97 27.00
C GLU A 50 -18.89 4.37 25.84
N LYS A 51 -19.54 4.07 24.70
CA LYS A 51 -18.85 3.54 23.51
C LYS A 51 -17.82 4.50 22.91
N ALA A 52 -18.12 5.80 22.92
CA ALA A 52 -17.23 6.82 22.40
C ALA A 52 -15.99 7.00 23.30
N VAL A 53 -16.20 7.00 24.60
CA VAL A 53 -15.13 7.06 25.62
C VAL A 53 -14.23 5.82 25.55
N SER A 54 -14.81 4.63 25.42
CA SER A 54 -14.04 3.38 25.24
C SER A 54 -13.15 3.44 23.98
N ARG A 55 -13.69 3.90 22.85
CA ARG A 55 -12.91 4.09 21.60
C ARG A 55 -11.79 5.10 21.76
N ALA A 56 -12.09 6.25 22.36
CA ALA A 56 -11.09 7.29 22.61
C ALA A 56 -9.96 6.79 23.51
N ARG A 57 -10.29 6.04 24.56
CA ARG A 57 -9.32 5.40 25.44
C ARG A 57 -8.41 4.44 24.68
N SER A 58 -8.97 3.60 23.81
CA SER A 58 -8.20 2.68 23.00
C SER A 58 -7.27 3.41 22.03
N VAL A 59 -7.76 4.43 21.31
CA VAL A 59 -6.94 5.26 20.42
C VAL A 59 -5.74 5.84 21.16
N PHE A 60 -5.95 6.48 22.33
CA PHE A 60 -4.84 7.05 23.10
C PHE A 60 -3.88 6.01 23.62
N ASN A 61 -4.36 4.88 24.14
CA ASN A 61 -3.48 3.79 24.59
C ASN A 61 -2.58 3.30 23.45
N ASN A 62 -3.11 3.15 22.24
CA ASN A 62 -2.34 2.77 21.06
C ASN A 62 -1.29 3.83 20.70
N LEU A 63 -1.65 5.11 20.71
CA LEU A 63 -0.71 6.20 20.40
C LEU A 63 0.38 6.34 21.47
N ILE A 64 0.04 6.20 22.76
CA ILE A 64 1.02 6.20 23.87
C ILE A 64 2.01 5.05 23.68
N GLN A 65 1.53 3.84 23.41
CA GLN A 65 2.40 2.68 23.19
C GLN A 65 3.32 2.85 21.97
N LEU A 66 2.82 3.43 20.88
CA LEU A 66 3.65 3.78 19.73
C LEU A 66 4.72 4.81 20.09
N SER A 67 4.37 5.85 20.84
CA SER A 67 5.30 6.87 21.32
C SER A 67 6.37 6.30 22.25
N MET A 68 6.01 5.44 23.19
CA MET A 68 6.97 4.74 24.07
C MET A 68 7.97 3.88 23.31
N ARG A 69 7.65 3.44 22.10
CA ARG A 69 8.57 2.75 21.16
C ARG A 69 9.39 3.70 20.29
N GLN A 70 9.46 4.98 20.68
CA GLN A 70 10.20 6.02 19.98
C GLN A 70 9.69 6.30 18.54
N ASN A 71 8.44 5.97 18.24
CA ASN A 71 7.82 6.39 16.99
C ASN A 71 7.36 7.85 17.10
N ALA A 72 7.69 8.66 16.09
CA ALA A 72 7.05 9.96 15.91
C ALA A 72 5.60 9.72 15.48
N ILE A 73 4.65 10.21 16.29
CA ILE A 73 3.23 10.13 15.95
C ILE A 73 2.93 11.14 14.84
N THR A 74 2.31 10.67 13.79
CA THR A 74 1.86 11.49 12.66
C THR A 74 0.34 11.57 12.63
N GLU A 75 -0.21 12.56 11.95
CA GLU A 75 -1.65 12.66 11.73
C GLU A 75 -2.24 11.37 11.13
N GLN A 76 -1.47 10.69 10.27
CA GLN A 76 -1.85 9.41 9.69
C GLN A 76 -1.97 8.28 10.74
N ASN A 77 -1.07 8.24 11.73
CA ASN A 77 -1.19 7.28 12.83
C ASN A 77 -2.48 7.51 13.63
N VAL A 78 -2.84 8.77 13.84
CA VAL A 78 -4.09 9.15 14.53
C VAL A 78 -5.31 8.73 13.70
N ASP A 79 -5.35 9.05 12.40
CA ASP A 79 -6.44 8.65 11.51
C ASP A 79 -6.61 7.14 11.46
N TYR A 80 -5.49 6.43 11.40
CA TYR A 80 -5.50 4.98 11.38
C TYR A 80 -6.00 4.39 12.72
N ALA A 81 -5.51 4.89 13.86
CA ALA A 81 -5.98 4.48 15.17
C ALA A 81 -7.48 4.75 15.35
N LEU A 82 -7.96 5.91 14.87
CA LEU A 82 -9.39 6.24 14.85
C LEU A 82 -10.17 5.23 14.00
N SER A 83 -9.71 4.90 12.79
CA SER A 83 -10.40 3.96 11.91
C SER A 83 -10.51 2.56 12.54
N LEU A 84 -9.46 2.07 13.17
CA LEU A 84 -9.45 0.77 13.86
C LEU A 84 -10.37 0.76 15.08
N SER A 85 -10.54 1.88 15.78
CA SER A 85 -11.43 1.95 16.95
C SER A 85 -12.91 1.72 16.60
N PHE A 86 -13.29 1.77 15.32
CA PHE A 86 -14.62 1.43 14.82
C PHE A 86 -14.79 -0.04 14.43
N THR A 87 -13.68 -0.80 14.39
CA THR A 87 -13.66 -2.23 14.08
C THR A 87 -13.35 -3.05 15.33
N GLU A 88 -13.50 -4.38 15.27
CA GLU A 88 -13.10 -5.30 16.34
C GLU A 88 -11.58 -5.55 16.38
N GLU A 89 -10.82 -4.87 15.53
CA GLU A 89 -9.38 -5.07 15.32
C GLU A 89 -8.51 -4.14 16.17
N ASP A 90 -9.10 -3.60 17.21
CA ASP A 90 -8.47 -2.68 18.15
C ASP A 90 -7.30 -3.37 18.89
N GLY A 91 -6.13 -2.74 18.90
CA GLY A 91 -4.90 -3.30 19.49
C GLY A 91 -3.92 -3.94 18.48
N GLN A 92 -4.31 -4.19 17.23
CA GLN A 92 -3.41 -4.76 16.22
C GLN A 92 -2.34 -3.79 15.73
N ILE A 93 -2.48 -2.49 15.97
CA ILE A 93 -1.47 -1.46 15.66
C ILE A 93 -0.09 -1.82 16.21
N LEU A 94 -0.04 -2.37 17.41
CA LEU A 94 1.21 -2.71 18.08
C LEU A 94 1.92 -3.92 17.45
N GLU A 95 1.15 -4.86 16.91
CA GLU A 95 1.69 -6.00 16.18
C GLU A 95 2.22 -5.59 14.79
N ILE A 96 1.52 -4.67 14.13
CA ILE A 96 1.94 -4.08 12.86
C ILE A 96 3.28 -3.34 13.04
N ASP A 97 3.42 -2.59 14.13
CA ASP A 97 4.62 -1.79 14.39
C ASP A 97 5.88 -2.63 14.61
N LYS A 98 5.75 -3.84 15.15
CA LYS A 98 6.86 -4.78 15.37
C LYS A 98 7.35 -5.45 14.09
N ASP A 99 6.54 -5.49 13.04
CA ASP A 99 6.80 -6.27 11.83
C ASP A 99 7.75 -5.57 10.87
N ILE A 100 9.04 -5.53 11.21
CA ILE A 100 10.08 -4.95 10.36
C ILE A 100 10.43 -5.97 9.27
N ILE A 101 10.19 -5.61 8.01
CA ILE A 101 10.54 -6.39 6.82
C ILE A 101 12.06 -6.28 6.58
N CYS A 102 12.55 -5.06 6.44
CA CYS A 102 13.96 -4.75 6.23
C CYS A 102 14.26 -3.31 6.69
N ARG A 103 15.51 -2.87 6.51
CA ARG A 103 15.90 -1.48 6.70
C ARG A 103 16.40 -0.88 5.39
N THR A 104 16.09 0.39 5.16
CA THR A 104 16.67 1.16 4.05
C THR A 104 18.16 1.38 4.27
N ILE A 105 18.88 1.88 3.25
CA ILE A 105 20.30 2.25 3.38
C ILE A 105 20.56 3.31 4.45
N THR A 106 19.56 4.13 4.77
CA THR A 106 19.63 5.14 5.84
C THR A 106 19.25 4.59 7.23
N GLY A 107 19.06 3.28 7.35
CA GLY A 107 18.70 2.61 8.61
C GLY A 107 17.20 2.69 8.97
N LYS A 108 16.38 3.39 8.20
CA LYS A 108 14.94 3.50 8.47
C LYS A 108 14.25 2.14 8.31
N PRO A 109 13.42 1.70 9.28
CA PRO A 109 12.69 0.45 9.15
C PRO A 109 11.61 0.53 8.06
N VAL A 110 11.53 -0.50 7.22
CA VAL A 110 10.42 -0.74 6.30
C VAL A 110 9.51 -1.77 6.95
N LYS A 111 8.28 -1.35 7.23
CA LYS A 111 7.27 -2.14 7.93
C LYS A 111 5.88 -1.81 7.39
N PRO A 112 4.88 -2.70 7.54
CA PRO A 112 3.49 -2.33 7.31
C PRO A 112 3.11 -1.13 8.20
N LYS A 113 2.25 -0.27 7.70
CA LYS A 113 1.72 0.88 8.43
C LYS A 113 0.23 0.77 8.70
N THR A 114 -0.44 -0.16 8.01
CA THR A 114 -1.86 -0.43 8.13
C THR A 114 -2.11 -1.93 8.22
N LEU A 115 -3.31 -2.31 8.67
CA LEU A 115 -3.69 -3.71 8.77
C LEU A 115 -3.77 -4.37 7.39
N GLY A 116 -4.32 -3.66 6.39
CA GLY A 116 -4.34 -4.15 5.01
C GLY A 116 -2.93 -4.42 4.48
N GLN A 117 -1.97 -3.53 4.77
CA GLN A 117 -0.56 -3.76 4.45
C GLN A 117 0.03 -4.96 5.23
N LYS A 118 -0.33 -5.13 6.50
CA LYS A 118 0.11 -6.27 7.31
C LYS A 118 -0.41 -7.59 6.73
N HIS A 119 -1.70 -7.67 6.41
CA HIS A 119 -2.29 -8.84 5.78
C HIS A 119 -1.63 -9.15 4.42
N TYR A 120 -1.30 -8.11 3.65
CA TYR A 120 -0.58 -8.26 2.38
C TYR A 120 0.82 -8.84 2.59
N VAL A 121 1.60 -8.31 3.52
CA VAL A 121 2.94 -8.83 3.86
C VAL A 121 2.87 -10.26 4.37
N ASP A 122 1.90 -10.60 5.22
CA ASP A 122 1.71 -11.96 5.72
C ASP A 122 1.31 -12.95 4.61
N ALA A 123 0.47 -12.50 3.66
CA ALA A 123 0.14 -13.31 2.50
C ALA A 123 1.38 -13.56 1.62
N ILE A 124 2.21 -12.55 1.41
CA ILE A 124 3.47 -12.67 0.67
C ILE A 124 4.40 -13.70 1.33
N ARG A 125 4.48 -13.73 2.65
CA ARG A 125 5.28 -14.73 3.38
C ARG A 125 4.78 -16.16 3.14
N LYS A 126 3.46 -16.34 3.14
CA LYS A 126 2.82 -17.67 3.16
C LYS A 126 2.57 -18.25 1.78
N LYS A 127 2.31 -17.44 0.76
CA LYS A 127 1.86 -17.88 -0.56
C LYS A 127 2.95 -17.73 -1.62
N MET A 128 2.95 -18.63 -2.62
CA MET A 128 3.86 -18.55 -3.74
C MET A 128 3.52 -17.40 -4.69
N ILE A 129 2.25 -17.19 -4.95
CA ILE A 129 1.75 -16.11 -5.82
C ILE A 129 0.80 -15.23 -5.01
N VAL A 130 1.02 -13.91 -5.01
CA VAL A 130 0.16 -12.96 -4.33
C VAL A 130 -0.23 -11.81 -5.25
N PHE A 131 -1.51 -11.54 -5.31
CA PHE A 131 -2.07 -10.35 -5.95
C PHE A 131 -2.32 -9.28 -4.89
N GLY A 132 -1.65 -8.13 -5.01
CA GLY A 132 -1.86 -6.93 -4.21
C GLY A 132 -2.65 -5.90 -5.02
N ILE A 133 -3.94 -5.75 -4.72
CA ILE A 133 -4.88 -4.94 -5.48
C ILE A 133 -5.32 -3.74 -4.63
N GLY A 134 -5.39 -2.56 -5.21
CA GLY A 134 -5.89 -1.39 -4.51
C GLY A 134 -5.38 -0.07 -5.08
N PRO A 135 -5.85 1.07 -4.52
CA PRO A 135 -5.52 2.40 -5.03
C PRO A 135 -4.02 2.71 -4.99
N ALA A 136 -3.61 3.68 -5.80
CA ALA A 136 -2.25 4.22 -5.73
C ALA A 136 -1.95 4.80 -4.35
N GLY A 137 -0.70 4.64 -3.89
CA GLY A 137 -0.25 5.12 -2.58
C GLY A 137 -0.51 4.18 -1.40
N THR A 138 -1.07 2.99 -1.60
CA THR A 138 -1.24 1.96 -0.56
C THR A 138 0.04 1.14 -0.29
N GLY A 139 1.15 1.46 -0.95
CA GLY A 139 2.44 0.83 -0.70
C GLY A 139 2.64 -0.57 -1.30
N LYS A 140 1.75 -1.05 -2.18
CA LYS A 140 1.78 -2.39 -2.78
C LYS A 140 3.15 -2.75 -3.35
N THR A 141 3.61 -1.97 -4.32
CA THR A 141 4.87 -2.19 -5.02
C THR A 141 6.07 -2.03 -4.09
N TYR A 142 6.05 -1.02 -3.22
CA TYR A 142 7.13 -0.75 -2.28
C TYR A 142 7.32 -1.89 -1.26
N LEU A 143 6.23 -2.40 -0.67
CA LEU A 143 6.28 -3.53 0.26
C LEU A 143 6.68 -4.83 -0.44
N ALA A 144 6.19 -5.08 -1.66
CA ALA A 144 6.62 -6.21 -2.49
C ALA A 144 8.13 -6.19 -2.75
N MET A 145 8.68 -5.01 -3.08
CA MET A 145 10.12 -4.83 -3.30
C MET A 145 10.93 -5.00 -2.02
N ALA A 146 10.46 -4.48 -0.90
CA ALA A 146 11.11 -4.69 0.40
C ALA A 146 11.21 -6.18 0.75
N MET A 147 10.13 -6.93 0.51
CA MET A 147 10.09 -8.38 0.71
C MET A 147 11.05 -9.11 -0.24
N ALA A 148 11.08 -8.71 -1.52
CA ALA A 148 11.99 -9.30 -2.51
C ALA A 148 13.46 -9.07 -2.16
N ILE A 149 13.81 -7.85 -1.78
CA ILE A 149 15.19 -7.50 -1.40
C ILE A 149 15.59 -8.23 -0.11
N GLN A 150 14.70 -8.37 0.85
CA GLN A 150 14.98 -9.11 2.07
C GLN A 150 15.19 -10.61 1.79
N ALA A 151 14.32 -11.22 0.99
CA ALA A 151 14.45 -12.63 0.58
C ALA A 151 15.75 -12.87 -0.21
N PHE A 152 16.13 -11.96 -1.10
CA PHE A 152 17.40 -12.03 -1.83
C PHE A 152 18.62 -11.91 -0.89
N LYS A 153 18.61 -10.95 0.04
CA LYS A 153 19.67 -10.80 1.05
C LYS A 153 19.81 -12.02 1.95
N ASN A 154 18.71 -12.69 2.26
CA ASN A 154 18.69 -13.91 3.05
C ASN A 154 19.13 -15.17 2.26
N GLY A 155 19.31 -15.07 0.92
CA GLY A 155 19.62 -16.21 0.07
C GLY A 155 18.41 -17.15 -0.18
N GLU A 156 17.18 -16.69 0.10
CA GLU A 156 15.95 -17.48 -0.14
C GLU A 156 15.65 -17.61 -1.64
N VAL A 157 16.14 -16.66 -2.45
CA VAL A 157 16.08 -16.66 -3.91
C VAL A 157 17.39 -16.21 -4.50
N GLY A 158 17.72 -16.70 -5.70
CA GLY A 158 18.97 -16.38 -6.38
C GLY A 158 18.93 -15.07 -7.16
N ARG A 159 17.74 -14.54 -7.47
CA ARG A 159 17.59 -13.31 -8.27
C ARG A 159 16.26 -12.61 -8.00
N ILE A 160 16.23 -11.31 -8.36
CA ILE A 160 15.02 -10.48 -8.37
C ILE A 160 14.71 -10.08 -9.80
N ILE A 161 13.46 -10.24 -10.23
CA ILE A 161 12.98 -9.83 -11.54
C ILE A 161 11.81 -8.86 -11.35
N LEU A 162 12.00 -7.62 -11.78
CA LEU A 162 10.98 -6.58 -11.74
C LEU A 162 10.50 -6.32 -13.16
N THR A 163 9.20 -6.43 -13.36
CA THR A 163 8.61 -6.26 -14.69
C THR A 163 7.36 -5.41 -14.63
N ARG A 164 7.13 -4.68 -15.70
CA ARG A 164 5.97 -3.82 -15.88
C ARG A 164 5.47 -3.91 -17.32
N PRO A 165 4.16 -3.91 -17.60
CA PRO A 165 3.69 -3.77 -18.97
C PRO A 165 4.14 -2.40 -19.50
N ALA A 166 4.84 -2.41 -20.62
CA ALA A 166 5.13 -1.18 -21.35
C ALA A 166 3.87 -0.84 -22.15
N ILE A 167 3.04 0.04 -21.63
CA ILE A 167 1.91 0.61 -22.34
C ILE A 167 2.20 2.07 -22.59
N GLU A 168 2.09 2.42 -23.84
CA GLU A 168 1.92 3.79 -24.25
C GLU A 168 0.44 4.16 -24.09
N ALA A 169 0.17 5.16 -23.24
CA ALA A 169 -1.13 5.80 -23.20
C ALA A 169 -1.41 6.49 -24.55
N GLY A 170 -1.88 5.70 -25.54
CA GLY A 170 -2.19 6.20 -26.87
C GLY A 170 -1.01 6.51 -27.79
N GLU A 171 0.22 6.44 -27.31
CA GLU A 171 1.43 6.64 -28.13
C GLU A 171 2.03 5.30 -28.56
N LYS A 172 2.26 5.11 -29.84
CA LYS A 172 3.00 3.96 -30.34
C LYS A 172 4.47 4.17 -30.02
N LEU A 173 5.17 3.20 -29.37
CA LEU A 173 6.61 3.20 -29.05
C LEU A 173 7.49 3.70 -30.21
N GLY A 174 6.96 3.75 -31.42
CA GLY A 174 7.63 4.24 -32.62
C GLY A 174 7.88 5.75 -32.69
N PHE A 175 7.23 6.58 -31.87
CA PHE A 175 7.34 8.05 -31.96
C PHE A 175 8.40 8.69 -31.06
N LEU A 176 8.89 8.00 -30.04
CA LEU A 176 9.97 8.53 -29.21
C LEU A 176 11.33 8.31 -29.87
N PRO A 177 12.23 9.32 -29.92
CA PRO A 177 13.59 9.15 -30.38
C PRO A 177 14.40 8.28 -29.41
N GLY A 178 15.29 7.44 -29.94
CA GLY A 178 16.17 6.56 -29.14
C GLY A 178 15.93 5.06 -29.37
N ASP A 179 16.76 4.23 -28.74
CA ASP A 179 16.59 2.79 -28.71
C ASP A 179 15.41 2.36 -27.84
N LEU A 180 15.00 1.10 -27.96
CA LEU A 180 13.82 0.58 -27.24
C LEU A 180 13.99 0.70 -25.72
N GLN A 181 15.22 0.58 -25.22
CA GLN A 181 15.52 0.61 -23.80
C GLN A 181 15.37 2.03 -23.22
N SER A 182 15.87 3.05 -23.89
CA SER A 182 15.72 4.44 -23.49
C SER A 182 14.26 4.93 -23.49
N LYS A 183 13.41 4.33 -24.32
CA LYS A 183 11.97 4.62 -24.40
C LYS A 183 11.18 4.02 -23.23
N ILE A 184 11.65 2.89 -22.68
CA ILE A 184 10.97 2.14 -21.63
C ILE A 184 11.45 2.57 -20.24
N ASP A 185 12.67 3.06 -20.12
CA ASP A 185 13.29 3.49 -18.85
C ASP A 185 12.41 4.43 -18.00
N PRO A 186 11.73 5.44 -18.54
CA PRO A 186 10.86 6.31 -17.75
C PRO A 186 9.73 5.54 -17.03
N TYR A 187 9.20 4.50 -17.65
CA TYR A 187 8.13 3.67 -17.04
C TYR A 187 8.64 2.74 -15.94
N LEU A 188 9.93 2.41 -15.96
CA LEU A 188 10.58 1.57 -14.95
C LEU A 188 11.17 2.39 -13.78
N ARG A 189 11.24 3.71 -13.91
CA ARG A 189 11.88 4.60 -12.94
C ARG A 189 11.36 4.44 -11.50
N PRO A 190 10.05 4.31 -11.23
CA PRO A 190 9.56 4.07 -9.89
C PRO A 190 10.11 2.79 -9.24
N LEU A 191 10.44 1.78 -10.03
CA LEU A 191 11.06 0.54 -9.55
C LEU A 191 12.52 0.78 -9.16
N TYR A 192 13.28 1.54 -9.95
CA TYR A 192 14.65 1.91 -9.63
C TYR A 192 14.72 2.77 -8.35
N ASP A 193 13.82 3.75 -8.20
CA ASP A 193 13.78 4.62 -7.02
C ASP A 193 13.60 3.81 -5.73
N ALA A 194 12.72 2.83 -5.74
CA ALA A 194 12.50 1.96 -4.58
C ALA A 194 13.70 1.01 -4.33
N LEU A 195 14.34 0.46 -5.39
CA LEU A 195 15.57 -0.31 -5.26
C LEU A 195 16.69 0.53 -4.62
N TYR A 196 16.91 1.75 -5.11
CA TYR A 196 17.94 2.65 -4.59
C TYR A 196 17.68 3.03 -3.14
N GLN A 197 16.43 3.28 -2.78
CA GLN A 197 16.06 3.62 -1.42
C GLN A 197 16.30 2.47 -0.43
N ILE A 198 16.02 1.22 -0.82
CA ILE A 198 16.07 0.08 0.10
C ILE A 198 17.46 -0.56 0.12
N MET A 199 18.11 -0.77 -1.03
CA MET A 199 19.38 -1.48 -1.08
C MET A 199 20.59 -0.62 -1.44
N GLY A 200 20.37 0.60 -1.93
CA GLY A 200 21.41 1.52 -2.38
C GLY A 200 21.78 1.35 -3.84
N ALA A 201 22.22 2.45 -4.46
CA ALA A 201 22.55 2.47 -5.88
C ALA A 201 23.75 1.55 -6.21
N GLU A 202 24.80 1.58 -5.40
CA GLU A 202 26.00 0.76 -5.60
C GLU A 202 25.67 -0.74 -5.54
N SER A 203 24.95 -1.17 -4.51
CA SER A 203 24.53 -2.57 -4.36
C SER A 203 23.61 -3.02 -5.50
N TYR A 204 22.70 -2.15 -5.94
CA TYR A 204 21.85 -2.42 -7.10
C TYR A 204 22.71 -2.61 -8.37
N LEU A 205 23.58 -1.65 -8.71
CA LEU A 205 24.41 -1.71 -9.91
C LEU A 205 25.26 -2.98 -9.95
N HIS A 206 25.94 -3.30 -8.86
CA HIS A 206 26.75 -4.51 -8.75
C HIS A 206 25.94 -5.81 -9.00
N ASN A 207 24.72 -5.91 -8.43
CA ASN A 207 23.89 -7.10 -8.64
C ASN A 207 23.22 -7.11 -10.02
N SER A 208 22.92 -5.95 -10.59
CA SER A 208 22.38 -5.82 -11.92
C SER A 208 23.40 -6.23 -13.00
N GLU A 209 24.66 -5.80 -12.87
CA GLU A 209 25.77 -6.22 -13.75
C GLU A 209 25.99 -7.74 -13.74
N LYS A 210 25.77 -8.38 -12.58
CA LYS A 210 25.81 -9.84 -12.45
C LYS A 210 24.57 -10.55 -12.94
N GLY A 211 23.54 -9.84 -13.40
CA GLY A 211 22.25 -10.41 -13.81
C GLY A 211 21.42 -10.98 -12.66
N LEU A 212 21.75 -10.63 -11.41
CA LEU A 212 21.02 -11.08 -10.22
C LEU A 212 19.79 -10.20 -9.92
N ILE A 213 19.79 -8.95 -10.41
CA ILE A 213 18.63 -8.06 -10.35
C ILE A 213 18.35 -7.56 -11.76
N GLU A 214 17.19 -7.88 -12.25
CA GLU A 214 16.72 -7.52 -13.59
C GLU A 214 15.49 -6.62 -13.49
N VAL A 215 15.50 -5.48 -14.20
CA VAL A 215 14.33 -4.63 -14.40
C VAL A 215 14.06 -4.58 -15.89
N ALA A 216 12.93 -5.14 -16.33
CA ALA A 216 12.66 -5.32 -17.74
C ALA A 216 11.14 -5.24 -18.06
N PRO A 217 10.78 -4.85 -19.29
CA PRO A 217 9.40 -4.89 -19.76
C PRO A 217 8.83 -6.32 -19.71
N LEU A 218 7.53 -6.42 -19.47
CA LEU A 218 6.82 -7.70 -19.42
C LEU A 218 7.02 -8.56 -20.70
N ALA A 219 7.15 -7.93 -21.86
CA ALA A 219 7.37 -8.62 -23.12
C ALA A 219 8.65 -9.47 -23.13
N TYR A 220 9.66 -9.08 -22.34
CA TYR A 220 10.95 -9.80 -22.25
C TYR A 220 10.89 -11.08 -21.41
N MET A 221 9.77 -11.33 -20.76
CA MET A 221 9.52 -12.58 -20.02
C MET A 221 9.09 -13.72 -20.96
N ARG A 222 8.71 -13.41 -22.21
CA ARG A 222 8.24 -14.41 -23.16
C ARG A 222 9.33 -15.44 -23.52
N GLY A 223 8.98 -16.72 -23.50
CA GLY A 223 9.90 -17.83 -23.83
C GLY A 223 10.91 -18.18 -22.74
N ARG A 224 10.84 -17.55 -21.58
CA ARG A 224 11.74 -17.82 -20.45
C ARG A 224 11.06 -18.75 -19.43
N THR A 225 11.86 -19.42 -18.61
CA THR A 225 11.44 -20.03 -17.35
C THR A 225 12.15 -19.29 -16.21
N LEU A 226 11.39 -18.82 -15.26
CA LEU A 226 11.85 -17.95 -14.19
C LEU A 226 11.98 -18.78 -12.89
N ASP A 227 13.09 -19.53 -12.77
CA ASP A 227 13.40 -20.36 -11.62
C ASP A 227 14.16 -19.57 -10.55
N ASN A 228 14.01 -19.99 -9.29
CA ASN A 228 14.75 -19.47 -8.13
C ASN A 228 14.78 -17.93 -8.09
N ALA A 229 13.63 -17.31 -8.33
CA ALA A 229 13.50 -15.87 -8.50
C ALA A 229 12.37 -15.29 -7.65
N TYR A 230 12.58 -14.07 -7.16
CA TYR A 230 11.51 -13.23 -6.64
C TYR A 230 11.06 -12.30 -7.77
N ILE A 231 9.82 -12.46 -8.22
CA ILE A 231 9.31 -11.82 -9.43
C ILE A 231 8.20 -10.85 -9.04
N ILE A 232 8.30 -9.60 -9.49
CA ILE A 232 7.26 -8.59 -9.26
C ILE A 232 6.75 -8.10 -10.62
N LEU A 233 5.46 -8.29 -10.86
CA LEU A 233 4.74 -7.65 -11.97
C LEU A 233 3.96 -6.46 -11.42
N ASP A 234 4.43 -5.26 -11.75
CA ASP A 234 3.79 -4.00 -11.35
C ASP A 234 2.84 -3.47 -12.44
N GLU A 235 1.83 -2.67 -12.05
CA GLU A 235 0.80 -2.11 -12.94
C GLU A 235 0.07 -3.16 -13.78
N ALA A 236 -0.23 -4.29 -13.18
CA ALA A 236 -0.78 -5.45 -13.86
C ALA A 236 -2.18 -5.23 -14.47
N GLN A 237 -2.93 -4.18 -14.03
CA GLN A 237 -4.20 -3.78 -14.65
C GLN A 237 -4.03 -3.41 -16.12
N ASN A 238 -2.81 -3.03 -16.50
CA ASN A 238 -2.45 -2.63 -17.86
C ASN A 238 -1.97 -3.79 -18.74
N THR A 239 -2.09 -5.03 -18.28
CA THR A 239 -1.86 -6.23 -19.09
C THR A 239 -3.12 -6.63 -19.86
N THR A 240 -2.93 -7.26 -21.02
CA THR A 240 -4.00 -8.04 -21.67
C THR A 240 -4.13 -9.43 -21.02
N PRO A 241 -5.27 -10.15 -21.18
CA PRO A 241 -5.40 -11.53 -20.71
C PRO A 241 -4.33 -12.48 -21.24
N ALA A 242 -3.91 -12.30 -22.49
CA ALA A 242 -2.84 -13.08 -23.10
C ALA A 242 -1.47 -12.82 -22.46
N GLN A 243 -1.15 -11.56 -22.15
CA GLN A 243 0.09 -11.19 -21.46
C GLN A 243 0.12 -11.71 -20.03
N MET A 244 -0.98 -11.59 -19.29
CA MET A 244 -1.09 -12.12 -17.93
C MET A 244 -0.92 -13.64 -17.91
N LYS A 245 -1.62 -14.36 -18.80
CA LYS A 245 -1.46 -15.81 -18.94
C LYS A 245 -0.02 -16.18 -19.31
N MET A 246 0.58 -15.48 -20.28
CA MET A 246 1.97 -15.68 -20.69
C MET A 246 2.90 -15.53 -19.48
N PHE A 247 2.76 -14.49 -18.68
CA PHE A 247 3.59 -14.22 -17.51
C PHE A 247 3.45 -15.33 -16.44
N LEU A 248 2.21 -15.64 -16.04
CA LEU A 248 1.95 -16.65 -15.01
C LEU A 248 2.47 -18.05 -15.37
N THR A 249 2.55 -18.36 -16.66
CA THR A 249 3.10 -19.64 -17.15
C THR A 249 4.63 -19.64 -17.29
N ARG A 250 5.31 -18.55 -16.92
CA ARG A 250 6.79 -18.47 -16.87
C ARG A 250 7.38 -18.81 -15.51
N ILE A 251 6.54 -18.90 -14.49
CA ILE A 251 6.97 -19.14 -13.13
C ILE A 251 7.56 -20.54 -13.01
N GLY A 252 8.80 -20.60 -12.55
CA GLY A 252 9.53 -21.84 -12.35
C GLY A 252 9.66 -22.25 -10.88
N PHE A 253 10.42 -23.29 -10.64
CA PHE A 253 10.61 -23.83 -9.29
C PHE A 253 11.40 -22.89 -8.39
N GLY A 254 11.07 -22.89 -7.09
CA GLY A 254 11.74 -22.06 -6.10
C GLY A 254 11.47 -20.55 -6.25
N SER A 255 10.50 -20.16 -7.07
CA SER A 255 10.17 -18.76 -7.30
C SER A 255 8.96 -18.31 -6.50
N LYS A 256 8.94 -17.02 -6.16
CA LYS A 256 7.83 -16.30 -5.54
C LYS A 256 7.40 -15.15 -6.44
N VAL A 257 6.09 -14.93 -6.57
CA VAL A 257 5.55 -13.93 -7.51
C VAL A 257 4.57 -13.00 -6.81
N ILE A 258 4.79 -11.72 -7.00
CA ILE A 258 3.88 -10.68 -6.52
C ILE A 258 3.37 -9.91 -7.74
N ILE A 259 2.05 -9.78 -7.82
CA ILE A 259 1.38 -9.03 -8.88
C ILE A 259 0.68 -7.85 -8.22
N THR A 260 1.09 -6.63 -8.58
CA THR A 260 0.49 -5.40 -8.05
C THR A 260 -0.34 -4.70 -9.12
N GLY A 261 -1.44 -4.08 -8.71
CA GLY A 261 -2.28 -3.35 -9.65
C GLY A 261 -3.39 -2.53 -9.00
N ASP A 262 -3.92 -1.59 -9.79
CA ASP A 262 -5.06 -0.76 -9.45
C ASP A 262 -6.15 -0.93 -10.50
N GLN A 263 -7.27 -1.53 -10.13
CA GLN A 263 -8.38 -1.78 -11.07
C GLN A 263 -9.06 -0.50 -11.59
N THR A 264 -8.82 0.65 -10.91
CA THR A 264 -9.40 1.94 -11.29
C THR A 264 -8.54 2.71 -12.28
N GLN A 265 -7.23 2.41 -12.36
CA GLN A 265 -6.25 3.12 -13.19
C GLN A 265 -5.84 2.27 -14.40
N LYS A 266 -6.75 2.08 -15.34
CA LYS A 266 -6.50 1.31 -16.56
C LYS A 266 -6.19 2.23 -17.73
N ASP A 267 -4.98 2.09 -18.28
CA ASP A 267 -4.53 2.81 -19.48
C ASP A 267 -4.73 2.00 -20.76
N LEU A 268 -5.46 0.90 -20.67
CA LEU A 268 -5.80 0.06 -21.82
C LEU A 268 -6.75 0.79 -22.80
N PRO A 269 -6.67 0.50 -24.11
CA PRO A 269 -7.61 1.03 -25.08
C PRO A 269 -9.08 0.79 -24.67
N SER A 270 -9.95 1.72 -25.03
CA SER A 270 -11.40 1.61 -24.72
C SER A 270 -11.98 0.28 -25.18
N GLY A 271 -12.66 -0.43 -24.27
CA GLY A 271 -13.24 -1.75 -24.52
C GLY A 271 -12.26 -2.94 -24.36
N ALA A 272 -10.98 -2.70 -24.09
CA ALA A 272 -10.05 -3.79 -23.83
C ALA A 272 -10.26 -4.38 -22.43
N VAL A 273 -10.16 -5.71 -22.35
CA VAL A 273 -10.27 -6.44 -21.08
C VAL A 273 -8.92 -6.48 -20.39
N SER A 274 -8.88 -6.12 -19.11
CA SER A 274 -7.66 -6.23 -18.30
C SER A 274 -7.32 -7.68 -17.98
N GLY A 275 -6.04 -8.01 -18.13
CA GLY A 275 -5.48 -9.30 -17.74
C GLY A 275 -5.56 -9.52 -16.23
N LEU A 276 -5.41 -8.45 -15.42
CA LEU A 276 -5.60 -8.51 -13.98
C LEU A 276 -7.04 -8.92 -13.64
N ASP A 277 -8.05 -8.26 -14.21
CA ASP A 277 -9.45 -8.59 -13.96
C ASP A 277 -9.81 -10.03 -14.35
N THR A 278 -9.21 -10.50 -15.44
CA THR A 278 -9.37 -11.88 -15.90
C THR A 278 -8.74 -12.86 -14.92
N ALA A 279 -7.51 -12.58 -14.48
CA ALA A 279 -6.79 -13.44 -13.52
C ALA A 279 -7.54 -13.55 -12.19
N LEU A 280 -8.05 -12.42 -11.65
CA LEU A 280 -8.83 -12.41 -10.41
C LEU A 280 -10.09 -13.28 -10.47
N LYS A 281 -10.73 -13.37 -11.64
CA LYS A 281 -11.90 -14.24 -11.85
C LYS A 281 -11.53 -15.72 -11.98
N VAL A 282 -10.50 -16.00 -12.79
CA VAL A 282 -10.14 -17.37 -13.17
C VAL A 282 -9.40 -18.09 -12.04
N LEU A 283 -8.51 -17.39 -11.32
CA LEU A 283 -7.61 -17.98 -10.33
C LEU A 283 -8.16 -18.00 -8.90
N LYS A 284 -9.33 -17.42 -8.66
CA LYS A 284 -9.92 -17.25 -7.31
C LYS A 284 -10.06 -18.56 -6.51
N ARG A 285 -10.14 -19.71 -7.18
CA ARG A 285 -10.34 -21.03 -6.54
C ARG A 285 -9.05 -21.80 -6.29
N ILE A 286 -7.88 -21.19 -6.55
CA ILE A 286 -6.58 -21.83 -6.35
C ILE A 286 -6.05 -21.40 -4.98
N ASP A 287 -6.04 -22.31 -4.01
CA ASP A 287 -5.72 -22.02 -2.61
C ASP A 287 -4.28 -21.53 -2.40
N ASP A 288 -3.35 -21.87 -3.29
CA ASP A 288 -1.94 -21.45 -3.21
C ASP A 288 -1.72 -19.99 -3.66
N ILE A 289 -2.75 -19.34 -4.18
CA ILE A 289 -2.71 -17.95 -4.62
C ILE A 289 -3.38 -17.06 -3.57
N GLY A 290 -2.67 -16.02 -3.14
CA GLY A 290 -3.18 -14.98 -2.24
C GLY A 290 -3.79 -13.81 -3.01
N PHE A 291 -4.94 -13.32 -2.55
CA PHE A 291 -5.57 -12.10 -3.08
C PHE A 291 -5.76 -11.11 -1.93
N CYS A 292 -5.02 -10.01 -1.97
CA CYS A 292 -5.04 -8.97 -0.95
C CYS A 292 -5.60 -7.69 -1.55
N TYR A 293 -6.69 -7.20 -0.96
CA TYR A 293 -7.35 -5.97 -1.37
C TYR A 293 -7.03 -4.87 -0.37
N LEU A 294 -6.25 -3.89 -0.81
CA LEU A 294 -5.99 -2.67 -0.06
C LEU A 294 -7.03 -1.62 -0.46
N THR A 295 -7.38 -0.77 0.49
CA THR A 295 -8.45 0.22 0.32
C THR A 295 -7.91 1.65 0.49
N SER A 296 -8.78 2.64 0.39
CA SER A 296 -8.41 4.03 0.66
C SER A 296 -7.88 4.26 2.08
N SER A 297 -8.29 3.43 3.06
CA SER A 297 -7.77 3.48 4.43
C SER A 297 -6.29 3.05 4.54
N ASP A 298 -5.79 2.31 3.54
CA ASP A 298 -4.39 1.88 3.48
C ASP A 298 -3.47 2.88 2.75
N VAL A 299 -4.03 3.99 2.25
CA VAL A 299 -3.24 5.02 1.55
C VAL A 299 -2.32 5.75 2.51
N VAL A 300 -1.01 5.65 2.26
CA VAL A 300 0.05 6.29 3.04
C VAL A 300 0.63 7.44 2.22
N ARG A 301 0.07 8.65 2.39
CA ARG A 301 0.48 9.85 1.66
C ARG A 301 0.60 11.05 2.60
N HIS A 302 1.34 12.06 2.15
CA HIS A 302 1.40 13.35 2.85
C HIS A 302 -0.02 13.95 2.97
N PRO A 303 -0.43 14.49 4.14
CA PRO A 303 -1.80 14.98 4.37
C PRO A 303 -2.28 16.00 3.34
N LEU A 304 -1.38 16.90 2.89
CA LEU A 304 -1.71 17.87 1.83
C LEU A 304 -2.04 17.15 0.51
N VAL A 305 -1.30 16.10 0.15
CA VAL A 305 -1.55 15.34 -1.09
C VAL A 305 -2.89 14.61 -1.02
N GLN A 306 -3.27 14.08 0.16
CA GLN A 306 -4.61 13.49 0.34
C GLN A 306 -5.72 14.53 0.11
N LYS A 307 -5.57 15.74 0.66
CA LYS A 307 -6.52 16.85 0.43
C LYS A 307 -6.61 17.26 -1.03
N ILE A 308 -5.48 17.28 -1.75
CA ILE A 308 -5.46 17.57 -3.19
C ILE A 308 -6.24 16.49 -3.96
N VAL A 309 -5.95 15.21 -3.73
CA VAL A 309 -6.66 14.10 -4.40
C VAL A 309 -8.15 14.19 -4.12
N GLN A 310 -8.55 14.37 -2.86
CA GLN A 310 -9.96 14.50 -2.49
C GLN A 310 -10.65 15.66 -3.21
N ALA A 311 -9.98 16.80 -3.35
CA ALA A 311 -10.53 17.96 -4.05
C ALA A 311 -10.78 17.67 -5.55
N TYR A 312 -9.88 16.94 -6.21
CA TYR A 312 -10.06 16.50 -7.59
C TYR A 312 -11.19 15.47 -7.73
N ASP A 313 -11.24 14.46 -6.86
CA ASP A 313 -12.32 13.46 -6.86
C ASP A 313 -13.70 14.11 -6.67
N ASP A 314 -13.81 15.11 -5.78
CA ASP A 314 -15.05 15.84 -5.54
C ASP A 314 -15.46 16.71 -6.75
N TYR A 315 -14.47 17.25 -7.47
CA TYR A 315 -14.71 18.01 -8.70
C TYR A 315 -15.20 17.10 -9.83
N GLU A 316 -14.56 15.95 -10.04
CA GLU A 316 -14.93 14.97 -11.06
C GLU A 316 -16.35 14.40 -10.83
N LYS A 317 -16.67 14.02 -9.58
CA LYS A 317 -18.02 13.58 -9.20
C LYS A 317 -19.11 14.62 -9.47
N LYS A 318 -18.79 15.91 -9.34
CA LYS A 318 -19.71 17.00 -9.66
C LYS A 318 -19.84 17.24 -11.17
N ALA A 319 -18.78 16.96 -11.94
CA ALA A 319 -18.75 17.14 -13.39
C ALA A 319 -19.45 16.00 -14.15
N GLU A 320 -19.63 14.81 -13.55
CA GLU A 320 -20.39 13.72 -14.18
C GLU A 320 -21.87 14.14 -14.35
N PRO A 321 -22.37 14.18 -15.59
CA PRO A 321 -23.79 14.52 -15.82
C PRO A 321 -24.65 13.42 -15.20
N LYS A 322 -25.57 13.81 -14.28
CA LYS A 322 -26.59 12.92 -13.73
C LYS A 322 -27.29 12.20 -14.89
N LYS A 323 -27.06 10.90 -15.03
CA LYS A 323 -27.81 10.05 -15.98
C LYS A 323 -29.29 10.28 -15.72
N ARG A 324 -29.98 10.97 -16.66
CA ARG A 324 -31.43 11.14 -16.64
C ARG A 324 -32.04 9.74 -16.67
N THR A 325 -32.72 9.36 -15.62
CA THR A 325 -33.64 8.23 -15.62
C THR A 325 -34.63 8.43 -16.76
N PRO A 326 -34.87 7.42 -17.63
CA PRO A 326 -35.91 7.51 -18.63
C PRO A 326 -37.25 7.70 -17.90
N ARG A 327 -37.91 8.83 -18.14
CA ARG A 327 -39.29 9.00 -17.74
C ARG A 327 -40.14 7.98 -18.53
N ASP A 328 -40.76 7.12 -17.78
CA ASP A 328 -41.88 6.27 -18.21
C ASP A 328 -42.82 7.09 -19.05
N LYS A 329 -42.88 6.81 -20.35
CA LYS A 329 -43.97 7.27 -21.20
C LYS A 329 -45.07 6.24 -21.06
N GLY A 330 -45.86 6.36 -20.02
CA GLY A 330 -47.19 5.79 -19.95
C GLY A 330 -48.13 6.66 -20.79
N ARG A 331 -48.61 6.14 -21.83
CA ARG A 331 -49.97 6.04 -22.40
C ARG A 331 -49.89 5.83 -23.90
#